data_3b9e1f206e853ea2baed09161c82345d
#
_entry.id   3b9e1f206e853ea2baed09161c82345d
#
_cell.length_a   1.000
_cell.length_b   1.000
_cell.length_c   1.000
_cell.angle_alpha   90.00
_cell.angle_beta   90.00
_cell.angle_gamma   90.00
#
_symmetry.space_group_name_H-M   'P 1'
#
loop_
_entity.id
_entity.type
_entity.pdbx_description
1 polymer ?
#
loop_
_entity_poly.entity_id
_entity_poly.type
_entity_poly.pdbx_seq_one_letter_code
_entity_poly.pdbx_strand_id
1 'polypeptide(L)'
;AFLKVMSNDLQKAFPGVSGFSVENLKHIRYWYNFYTNNEKWLQGVTQIESMVKSIPWGHNQRIMYKCKDIDEALFYIQKTMDNNWSRNVLVHQIESDLYARQGKAINNFQVKLPEPQSDLAEQTLKDPYNFDFLALREEYNERELEDALVEQITQFLLELGTGFSFIGKQVEIKVGESNFYIDLL
;
A
#
# COMPACT_ATOMS: atom_id res chain seq x y z
N ALA A 1 -24.67 -23.23 -12.90
CA ALA A 1 -24.79 -23.73 -14.29
C ALA A 1 -24.27 -22.72 -15.32
N PHE A 2 -24.74 -21.47 -15.35
CA PHE A 2 -24.43 -20.45 -16.37
C PHE A 2 -22.93 -20.16 -16.56
N LEU A 3 -22.20 -19.87 -15.48
CA LEU A 3 -20.75 -19.55 -15.57
C LEU A 3 -19.88 -20.70 -16.09
N LYS A 4 -20.30 -21.97 -15.92
CA LYS A 4 -19.59 -23.11 -16.51
C LYS A 4 -19.75 -23.14 -18.02
N VAL A 5 -20.97 -22.91 -18.53
CA VAL A 5 -21.23 -22.83 -19.96
C VAL A 5 -20.47 -21.68 -20.57
N MET A 6 -20.59 -20.49 -20.00
CA MET A 6 -19.87 -19.30 -20.44
C MET A 6 -18.35 -19.50 -20.45
N SER A 7 -17.77 -20.12 -19.42
CA SER A 7 -16.34 -20.46 -19.36
C SER A 7 -15.92 -21.36 -20.53
N ASN A 8 -16.68 -22.42 -20.78
CA ASN A 8 -16.39 -23.35 -21.88
C ASN A 8 -16.50 -22.68 -23.26
N ASP A 9 -17.49 -21.82 -23.45
CA ASP A 9 -17.71 -21.14 -24.73
C ASP A 9 -16.61 -20.11 -24.98
N LEU A 10 -16.21 -19.34 -23.96
CA LEU A 10 -15.10 -18.40 -24.06
C LEU A 10 -13.77 -19.09 -24.33
N GLN A 11 -13.47 -20.21 -23.66
CA GLN A 11 -12.24 -20.96 -23.89
C GLN A 11 -12.20 -21.57 -25.31
N LYS A 12 -13.32 -21.96 -25.86
CA LYS A 12 -13.42 -22.44 -27.25
C LYS A 12 -13.28 -21.31 -28.27
N ALA A 13 -13.94 -20.17 -27.99
CA ALA A 13 -13.90 -19.01 -28.88
C ALA A 13 -12.51 -18.33 -28.92
N PHE A 14 -11.76 -18.40 -27.81
CA PHE A 14 -10.46 -17.75 -27.66
C PHE A 14 -9.39 -18.77 -27.17
N PRO A 15 -8.99 -19.72 -28.01
CA PRO A 15 -8.00 -20.73 -27.67
C PRO A 15 -6.65 -20.06 -27.39
N GLY A 16 -6.02 -20.43 -26.28
CA GLY A 16 -4.73 -19.86 -25.85
C GLY A 16 -4.83 -18.60 -25.01
N VAL A 17 -6.01 -18.00 -24.82
CA VAL A 17 -6.22 -16.89 -23.90
C VAL A 17 -6.52 -17.43 -22.50
N SER A 18 -5.69 -17.03 -21.51
CA SER A 18 -5.91 -17.36 -20.10
C SER A 18 -6.95 -16.41 -19.47
N GLY A 19 -7.55 -16.84 -18.35
CA GLY A 19 -8.43 -15.96 -17.56
C GLY A 19 -9.92 -16.26 -17.67
N PHE A 20 -10.34 -17.21 -18.52
CA PHE A 20 -11.75 -17.61 -18.68
C PHE A 20 -12.17 -18.79 -17.79
N SER A 21 -11.42 -19.09 -16.72
CA SER A 21 -11.85 -20.09 -15.75
C SER A 21 -13.13 -19.65 -15.03
N VAL A 22 -13.94 -20.61 -14.60
CA VAL A 22 -15.19 -20.32 -13.85
C VAL A 22 -14.90 -19.47 -12.61
N GLU A 23 -13.77 -19.71 -11.94
CA GLU A 23 -13.38 -18.95 -10.76
C GLU A 23 -13.06 -17.49 -11.11
N ASN A 24 -12.26 -17.27 -12.15
CA ASN A 24 -11.96 -15.91 -12.58
C ASN A 24 -13.21 -15.16 -13.10
N LEU A 25 -14.13 -15.84 -13.74
CA LEU A 25 -15.42 -15.23 -14.13
C LEU A 25 -16.27 -14.82 -12.92
N LYS A 26 -16.18 -15.55 -11.80
CA LYS A 26 -16.79 -15.10 -10.53
C LYS A 26 -16.14 -13.83 -9.99
N HIS A 27 -14.80 -13.76 -10.02
CA HIS A 27 -14.07 -12.55 -9.63
C HIS A 27 -14.42 -11.36 -10.51
N ILE A 28 -14.51 -11.53 -11.84
CA ILE A 28 -14.91 -10.48 -12.78
C ILE A 28 -16.33 -9.99 -12.47
N ARG A 29 -17.26 -10.89 -12.20
CA ARG A 29 -18.63 -10.51 -11.82
C ARG A 29 -18.67 -9.75 -10.51
N TYR A 30 -17.90 -10.20 -9.51
CA TYR A 30 -17.80 -9.51 -8.21
C TYR A 30 -17.21 -8.12 -8.38
N TRP A 31 -16.10 -8.01 -9.13
CA TRP A 31 -15.45 -6.75 -9.47
C TRP A 31 -16.42 -5.78 -10.16
N TYR A 32 -17.15 -6.23 -11.16
CA TYR A 32 -18.14 -5.41 -11.84
C TYR A 32 -19.18 -4.87 -10.86
N ASN A 33 -19.78 -5.74 -10.04
CA ASN A 33 -20.78 -5.35 -9.06
C ASN A 33 -20.23 -4.40 -8.00
N PHE A 34 -19.00 -4.61 -7.54
CA PHE A 34 -18.36 -3.76 -6.54
C PHE A 34 -18.28 -2.30 -7.01
N TYR A 35 -17.87 -2.08 -8.24
CA TYR A 35 -17.76 -0.72 -8.78
C TYR A 35 -19.10 -0.15 -9.28
N THR A 36 -19.92 -0.92 -9.97
CA THR A 36 -21.15 -0.40 -10.65
C THR A 36 -22.34 -0.19 -9.72
N ASN A 37 -22.39 -0.82 -8.57
CA ASN A 37 -23.46 -0.63 -7.59
C ASN A 37 -23.33 0.67 -6.77
N ASN A 38 -22.44 1.57 -7.14
CA ASN A 38 -22.21 2.83 -6.43
C ASN A 38 -22.63 4.02 -7.31
N GLU A 39 -23.29 5.01 -6.71
CA GLU A 39 -23.73 6.23 -7.40
C GLU A 39 -22.56 7.03 -8.01
N LYS A 40 -21.38 6.99 -7.39
CA LYS A 40 -20.16 7.62 -7.91
C LYS A 40 -19.71 7.03 -9.25
N TRP A 41 -19.94 5.73 -9.47
CA TRP A 41 -19.71 5.10 -10.77
C TRP A 41 -20.54 5.77 -11.84
N LEU A 42 -21.82 6.03 -11.59
CA LEU A 42 -22.74 6.64 -12.53
C LEU A 42 -22.35 8.08 -12.90
N GLN A 43 -21.71 8.80 -11.97
CA GLN A 43 -21.28 10.20 -12.15
C GLN A 43 -19.91 10.34 -12.83
N GLY A 44 -19.04 9.37 -12.71
CA GLY A 44 -17.64 9.42 -13.18
C GLY A 44 -17.16 8.17 -13.92
N VAL A 45 -18.05 7.46 -14.66
CA VAL A 45 -17.76 6.17 -15.30
C VAL A 45 -16.43 6.13 -16.03
N THR A 46 -16.19 7.11 -16.91
CA THR A 46 -14.98 7.14 -17.75
C THR A 46 -13.69 7.27 -16.94
N GLN A 47 -13.69 8.11 -15.91
CA GLN A 47 -12.51 8.34 -15.07
C GLN A 47 -12.23 7.15 -14.16
N ILE A 48 -13.24 6.63 -13.48
CA ILE A 48 -13.12 5.46 -12.60
C ILE A 48 -12.70 4.24 -13.41
N GLU A 49 -13.31 4.03 -14.59
CA GLU A 49 -12.96 2.92 -15.48
C GLU A 49 -11.50 2.99 -15.94
N SER A 50 -11.01 4.17 -16.28
CA SER A 50 -9.61 4.39 -16.64
C SER A 50 -8.66 4.06 -15.47
N MET A 51 -8.96 4.55 -14.26
CA MET A 51 -8.16 4.27 -13.07
C MET A 51 -8.11 2.78 -12.75
N VAL A 52 -9.26 2.11 -12.74
CA VAL A 52 -9.36 0.68 -12.40
C VAL A 52 -8.63 -0.19 -13.42
N LYS A 53 -8.61 0.21 -14.69
CA LYS A 53 -7.87 -0.48 -15.77
C LYS A 53 -6.37 -0.20 -15.76
N SER A 54 -5.90 0.85 -15.09
CA SER A 54 -4.48 1.23 -15.06
C SER A 54 -3.62 0.34 -14.16
N ILE A 55 -4.24 -0.41 -13.23
CA ILE A 55 -3.54 -1.34 -12.34
C ILE A 55 -3.75 -2.81 -12.73
N PRO A 56 -2.78 -3.71 -12.46
CA PRO A 56 -2.90 -5.12 -12.80
C PRO A 56 -4.12 -5.80 -12.16
N TRP A 57 -4.68 -6.82 -12.83
CA TRP A 57 -5.83 -7.57 -12.35
C TRP A 57 -5.65 -8.13 -10.92
N GLY A 58 -4.45 -8.63 -10.59
CA GLY A 58 -4.16 -9.13 -9.24
C GLY A 58 -4.24 -8.06 -8.15
N HIS A 59 -3.97 -6.78 -8.46
CA HIS A 59 -4.17 -5.65 -7.54
C HIS A 59 -5.66 -5.35 -7.37
N ASN A 60 -6.40 -5.28 -8.48
CA ASN A 60 -7.86 -5.11 -8.45
C ASN A 60 -8.55 -6.15 -7.58
N GLN A 61 -8.13 -7.42 -7.66
CA GLN A 61 -8.67 -8.48 -6.81
C GLN A 61 -8.43 -8.22 -5.32
N ARG A 62 -7.23 -7.74 -4.94
CA ARG A 62 -6.94 -7.43 -3.53
C ARG A 62 -7.78 -6.26 -3.02
N ILE A 63 -7.89 -5.21 -3.80
CA ILE A 63 -8.69 -4.02 -3.47
C ILE A 63 -10.16 -4.40 -3.27
N MET A 64 -10.80 -5.02 -4.25
CA MET A 64 -12.24 -5.35 -4.18
C MET A 64 -12.63 -6.31 -3.04
N TYR A 65 -11.68 -7.12 -2.54
CA TYR A 65 -11.94 -8.03 -1.41
C TYR A 65 -11.58 -7.46 -0.05
N LYS A 66 -10.72 -6.45 0.01
CA LYS A 66 -10.20 -5.91 1.27
C LYS A 66 -10.76 -4.53 1.60
N CYS A 67 -11.07 -3.70 0.60
CA CYS A 67 -11.63 -2.38 0.82
C CYS A 67 -13.14 -2.45 1.11
N LYS A 68 -13.60 -1.55 1.97
CA LYS A 68 -14.99 -1.49 2.46
C LYS A 68 -15.93 -0.85 1.45
N ASP A 69 -15.42 0.16 0.74
CA ASP A 69 -16.20 0.96 -0.20
C ASP A 69 -15.36 1.44 -1.40
N ILE A 70 -16.01 2.16 -2.32
CA ILE A 70 -15.38 2.65 -3.54
C ILE A 70 -14.37 3.77 -3.26
N ASP A 71 -14.55 4.58 -2.22
CA ASP A 71 -13.65 5.69 -1.92
C ASP A 71 -12.29 5.16 -1.44
N GLU A 72 -12.33 4.21 -0.53
CA GLU A 72 -11.16 3.48 -0.07
C GLU A 72 -10.47 2.76 -1.25
N ALA A 73 -11.25 2.10 -2.12
CA ALA A 73 -10.72 1.41 -3.28
C ALA A 73 -10.00 2.36 -4.25
N LEU A 74 -10.62 3.50 -4.59
CA LEU A 74 -10.04 4.50 -5.48
C LEU A 74 -8.77 5.14 -4.88
N PHE A 75 -8.76 5.36 -3.58
CA PHE A 75 -7.57 5.83 -2.87
C PHE A 75 -6.39 4.86 -3.06
N TYR A 76 -6.59 3.54 -2.83
CA TYR A 76 -5.52 2.57 -2.99
C TYR A 76 -5.13 2.34 -4.45
N ILE A 77 -6.04 2.50 -5.41
CA ILE A 77 -5.71 2.51 -6.84
C ILE A 77 -4.77 3.67 -7.14
N GLN A 78 -5.15 4.89 -6.74
CA GLN A 78 -4.33 6.08 -6.97
C GLN A 78 -2.95 5.96 -6.33
N LYS A 79 -2.88 5.55 -5.07
CA LYS A 79 -1.60 5.32 -4.37
C LYS A 79 -0.76 4.23 -5.03
N THR A 80 -1.38 3.19 -5.56
CA THR A 80 -0.68 2.13 -6.31
C THR A 80 -0.05 2.68 -7.59
N MET A 81 -0.77 3.55 -8.31
CA MET A 81 -0.26 4.21 -9.53
C MET A 81 0.89 5.17 -9.21
N ASP A 82 0.70 6.03 -8.22
CA ASP A 82 1.66 7.07 -7.84
C ASP A 82 3.01 6.49 -7.37
N ASN A 83 2.95 5.37 -6.63
CA ASN A 83 4.11 4.77 -5.99
C ASN A 83 4.57 3.45 -6.65
N ASN A 84 3.93 3.00 -7.72
CA ASN A 84 4.21 1.72 -8.38
C ASN A 84 4.23 0.53 -7.41
N TRP A 85 3.29 0.47 -6.49
CA TRP A 85 3.25 -0.59 -5.48
C TRP A 85 3.12 -1.98 -6.08
N SER A 86 3.95 -2.90 -5.60
CA SER A 86 3.73 -4.31 -5.83
C SER A 86 2.45 -4.79 -5.12
N ARG A 87 1.95 -5.95 -5.51
CA ARG A 87 0.76 -6.54 -4.87
C ARG A 87 0.92 -6.73 -3.37
N ASN A 88 2.14 -7.11 -2.90
CA ASN A 88 2.41 -7.32 -1.48
C ASN A 88 2.45 -5.99 -0.72
N VAL A 89 3.06 -4.95 -1.31
CA VAL A 89 3.05 -3.60 -0.72
C VAL A 89 1.63 -3.08 -0.60
N LEU A 90 0.82 -3.19 -1.67
CA LEU A 90 -0.58 -2.79 -1.63
C LEU A 90 -1.36 -3.50 -0.50
N VAL A 91 -1.20 -4.82 -0.37
CA VAL A 91 -1.86 -5.59 0.70
C VAL A 91 -1.44 -5.09 2.07
N HIS A 92 -0.14 -4.89 2.29
CA HIS A 92 0.38 -4.32 3.54
C HIS A 92 -0.24 -2.95 3.85
N GLN A 93 -0.31 -2.05 2.87
CA GLN A 93 -0.89 -0.71 3.06
C GLN A 93 -2.39 -0.75 3.38
N ILE A 94 -3.13 -1.69 2.79
CA ILE A 94 -4.55 -1.89 3.12
C ILE A 94 -4.68 -2.45 4.55
N GLU A 95 -3.91 -3.46 4.90
CA GLU A 95 -3.96 -4.12 6.22
C GLU A 95 -3.50 -3.19 7.36
N SER A 96 -2.59 -2.26 7.08
CA SER A 96 -2.19 -1.22 8.01
C SER A 96 -3.12 -0.01 8.04
N ASP A 97 -4.27 -0.08 7.35
CA ASP A 97 -5.31 0.94 7.29
C ASP A 97 -4.80 2.36 6.94
N LEU A 98 -3.93 2.44 5.91
CA LEU A 98 -3.37 3.71 5.46
C LEU A 98 -4.46 4.74 5.12
N TYR A 99 -5.60 4.29 4.56
CA TYR A 99 -6.71 5.17 4.20
C TYR A 99 -7.29 5.92 5.41
N ALA A 100 -7.53 5.21 6.52
CA ALA A 100 -8.11 5.82 7.72
C ALA A 100 -7.13 6.67 8.53
N ARG A 101 -5.82 6.40 8.42
CA ARG A 101 -4.76 7.12 9.16
C ARG A 101 -4.09 8.25 8.39
N GLN A 102 -4.38 8.41 7.09
CA GLN A 102 -3.82 9.50 6.30
C GLN A 102 -4.25 10.87 6.84
N GLY A 103 -3.32 11.80 6.94
CA GLY A 103 -3.57 13.14 7.46
C GLY A 103 -3.78 13.23 8.98
N LYS A 104 -3.47 12.16 9.72
CA LYS A 104 -3.64 12.10 11.19
C LYS A 104 -2.34 12.12 11.97
N ALA A 105 -1.16 12.26 11.33
CA ALA A 105 0.08 12.37 12.08
C ALA A 105 0.09 13.63 12.94
N ILE A 106 0.47 13.46 14.17
CA ILE A 106 0.77 14.56 15.06
C ILE A 106 2.22 14.98 14.76
N ASN A 107 2.38 16.03 13.98
CA ASN A 107 3.69 16.61 13.69
C ASN A 107 3.74 18.05 14.19
N ASN A 108 4.95 18.59 14.31
CA ASN A 108 5.19 19.97 14.75
C ASN A 108 5.86 20.84 13.67
N PHE A 109 5.76 20.43 12.40
CA PHE A 109 6.45 21.11 11.31
C PHE A 109 5.98 22.55 11.14
N GLN A 110 4.67 22.81 11.23
CA GLN A 110 4.12 24.15 11.16
C GLN A 110 4.58 25.07 12.29
N VAL A 111 4.94 24.49 13.46
CA VAL A 111 5.45 25.24 14.62
C VAL A 111 6.96 25.44 14.55
N LYS A 112 7.70 24.49 13.98
CA LYS A 112 9.17 24.44 14.03
C LYS A 112 9.86 24.84 12.73
N LEU A 113 9.17 24.73 11.59
CA LEU A 113 9.72 25.06 10.28
C LEU A 113 8.95 26.26 9.67
N PRO A 114 9.65 27.22 9.04
CA PRO A 114 9.00 28.27 8.29
C PRO A 114 8.39 27.74 7.00
N GLU A 115 7.31 28.37 6.49
CA GLU A 115 6.79 28.11 5.16
C GLU A 115 7.82 28.52 4.07
N PRO A 116 7.95 27.76 2.96
CA PRO A 116 7.22 26.54 2.57
C PRO A 116 7.85 25.22 3.05
N GLN A 117 8.84 25.26 3.94
CA GLN A 117 9.58 24.06 4.40
C GLN A 117 8.71 23.15 5.27
N SER A 118 7.80 23.71 6.06
CA SER A 118 6.81 22.95 6.84
C SER A 118 5.90 22.12 5.93
N ASP A 119 5.39 22.73 4.85
CA ASP A 119 4.50 22.06 3.90
C ASP A 119 5.22 20.95 3.12
N LEU A 120 6.49 21.23 2.74
CA LEU A 120 7.32 20.23 2.05
C LEU A 120 7.64 19.04 2.97
N ALA A 121 7.95 19.28 4.24
CA ALA A 121 8.20 18.23 5.22
C ALA A 121 6.94 17.38 5.46
N GLU A 122 5.77 18.00 5.58
CA GLU A 122 4.50 17.31 5.76
C GLU A 122 4.11 16.45 4.54
N GLN A 123 4.41 16.92 3.32
CA GLN A 123 4.18 16.17 2.09
C GLN A 123 5.18 15.03 1.86
N THR A 124 6.40 15.17 2.40
CA THR A 124 7.48 14.19 2.18
C THR A 124 7.38 13.01 3.12
N LEU A 125 6.93 13.23 4.37
CA LEU A 125 6.81 12.17 5.36
C LEU A 125 5.49 11.43 5.22
N LYS A 126 5.55 10.12 5.41
CA LYS A 126 4.38 9.26 5.50
C LYS A 126 3.69 9.49 6.84
N ASP A 127 2.38 9.66 6.82
CA ASP A 127 1.63 10.10 7.97
C ASP A 127 0.43 9.18 8.27
N PRO A 128 0.34 8.59 9.48
CA PRO A 128 1.40 8.25 10.40
C PRO A 128 2.09 6.91 10.02
N TYR A 129 3.29 6.66 10.50
CA TYR A 129 3.91 5.33 10.43
C TYR A 129 3.17 4.33 11.33
N ASN A 130 3.07 3.11 10.85
CA ASN A 130 2.48 2.00 11.61
C ASN A 130 3.56 0.97 11.94
N PHE A 131 3.85 0.80 13.22
CA PHE A 131 4.82 -0.15 13.75
C PHE A 131 4.18 -1.31 14.52
N ASP A 132 2.87 -1.54 14.40
CA ASP A 132 2.16 -2.64 15.07
C ASP A 132 2.76 -4.02 14.75
N PHE A 133 3.40 -4.16 13.58
CA PHE A 133 4.09 -5.39 13.19
C PHE A 133 5.29 -5.75 14.07
N LEU A 134 5.82 -4.82 14.88
CA LEU A 134 6.95 -5.08 15.78
C LEU A 134 6.56 -5.89 17.00
N ALA A 135 5.27 -6.01 17.31
CA ALA A 135 4.73 -6.76 18.47
C ALA A 135 5.46 -6.42 19.79
N LEU A 136 5.84 -5.17 19.96
CA LEU A 136 6.53 -4.68 21.16
C LEU A 136 5.54 -4.60 22.33
N ARG A 137 6.05 -4.75 23.56
CA ARG A 137 5.29 -4.50 24.79
C ARG A 137 5.05 -2.99 24.94
N GLU A 138 4.08 -2.59 25.79
CA GLU A 138 3.79 -1.17 26.04
C GLU A 138 5.03 -0.40 26.56
N GLU A 139 5.91 -1.08 27.31
CA GLU A 139 7.20 -0.55 27.74
C GLU A 139 8.32 -1.35 27.10
N TYR A 140 9.10 -0.74 26.23
CA TYR A 140 10.27 -1.31 25.58
C TYR A 140 11.44 -0.32 25.69
N ASN A 141 12.67 -0.88 25.70
CA ASN A 141 13.88 -0.07 25.63
C ASN A 141 14.35 0.10 24.18
N GLU A 142 15.25 1.07 23.95
CA GLU A 142 15.77 1.42 22.62
C GLU A 142 16.36 0.21 21.88
N ARG A 143 17.08 -0.66 22.60
CA ARG A 143 17.73 -1.84 22.03
C ARG A 143 16.71 -2.90 21.57
N GLU A 144 15.63 -3.09 22.32
CA GLU A 144 14.54 -4.00 21.93
C GLU A 144 13.82 -3.49 20.68
N LEU A 145 13.63 -2.17 20.56
CA LEU A 145 13.07 -1.55 19.36
C LEU A 145 14.00 -1.75 18.16
N GLU A 146 15.30 -1.49 18.32
CA GLU A 146 16.29 -1.67 17.26
C GLU A 146 16.32 -3.12 16.75
N ASP A 147 16.37 -4.09 17.66
CA ASP A 147 16.40 -5.51 17.33
C ASP A 147 15.11 -5.94 16.59
N ALA A 148 13.95 -5.48 17.05
CA ALA A 148 12.67 -5.77 16.42
C ALA A 148 12.55 -5.15 15.00
N LEU A 149 13.06 -3.94 14.79
CA LEU A 149 13.11 -3.29 13.48
C LEU A 149 13.99 -4.07 12.49
N VAL A 150 15.15 -4.56 12.94
CA VAL A 150 16.05 -5.36 12.10
C VAL A 150 15.44 -6.72 11.78
N GLU A 151 14.81 -7.38 12.74
CA GLU A 151 14.15 -8.68 12.53
C GLU A 151 13.02 -8.55 11.50
N GLN A 152 12.29 -7.44 11.54
CA GLN A 152 11.17 -7.16 10.64
C GLN A 152 11.54 -6.14 9.54
N ILE A 153 12.81 -6.16 9.10
CA ILE A 153 13.34 -5.12 8.20
C ILE A 153 12.52 -4.92 6.92
N THR A 154 11.91 -5.98 6.39
CA THR A 154 11.05 -5.88 5.22
C THR A 154 9.80 -5.05 5.51
N GLN A 155 9.15 -5.29 6.65
CA GLN A 155 7.97 -4.54 7.07
C GLN A 155 8.34 -3.08 7.35
N PHE A 156 9.47 -2.87 8.02
CA PHE A 156 10.00 -1.55 8.32
C PHE A 156 10.27 -0.73 7.04
N LEU A 157 10.93 -1.30 6.04
CA LEU A 157 11.18 -0.62 4.76
C LEU A 157 9.88 -0.34 3.99
N LEU A 158 8.91 -1.25 4.04
CA LEU A 158 7.60 -1.03 3.43
C LEU A 158 6.86 0.14 4.09
N GLU A 159 6.98 0.25 5.41
CA GLU A 159 6.36 1.34 6.16
C GLU A 159 7.03 2.69 5.90
N LEU A 160 8.35 2.75 5.81
CA LEU A 160 9.09 3.96 5.43
C LEU A 160 8.77 4.44 4.01
N GLY A 161 8.48 3.52 3.09
CA GLY A 161 8.12 3.84 1.71
C GLY A 161 9.30 3.91 0.75
N THR A 162 9.16 4.68 -0.33
CA THR A 162 10.19 4.82 -1.35
C THR A 162 11.32 5.74 -0.90
N GLY A 163 12.55 5.47 -1.36
CA GLY A 163 13.72 6.29 -1.06
C GLY A 163 14.55 5.82 0.12
N PHE A 164 14.12 4.75 0.81
CA PHE A 164 14.86 4.15 1.91
C PHE A 164 15.49 2.82 1.52
N SER A 165 16.66 2.54 2.07
CA SER A 165 17.42 1.30 1.86
C SER A 165 18.15 0.96 3.14
N PHE A 166 18.07 -0.30 3.58
CA PHE A 166 18.83 -0.75 4.74
C PHE A 166 20.27 -1.11 4.33
N ILE A 167 21.25 -0.47 4.94
CA ILE A 167 22.67 -0.70 4.68
C ILE A 167 23.28 -1.57 5.78
N GLY A 168 22.89 -1.35 7.03
CA GLY A 168 23.42 -2.14 8.14
C GLY A 168 22.93 -1.67 9.51
N LYS A 169 23.31 -2.47 10.52
CA LYS A 169 23.10 -2.20 11.94
C LYS A 169 24.43 -1.85 12.58
N GLN A 170 24.44 -0.92 13.55
CA GLN A 170 25.62 -0.47 14.31
C GLN A 170 26.80 -0.10 13.39
N VAL A 171 26.49 0.73 12.37
CA VAL A 171 27.49 1.14 11.37
C VAL A 171 28.43 2.19 11.98
N GLU A 172 29.73 1.85 12.03
CA GLU A 172 30.74 2.73 12.56
C GLU A 172 31.06 3.88 11.59
N ILE A 173 31.00 5.10 12.09
CA ILE A 173 31.44 6.31 11.37
C ILE A 173 32.60 6.95 12.13
N LYS A 174 33.72 7.15 11.43
CA LYS A 174 34.88 7.86 11.96
C LYS A 174 34.82 9.33 11.60
N VAL A 175 34.87 10.19 12.62
CA VAL A 175 34.94 11.63 12.45
C VAL A 175 36.14 12.14 13.24
N GLY A 176 37.24 12.43 12.55
CA GLY A 176 38.53 12.76 13.18
C GLY A 176 39.09 11.55 13.94
N GLU A 177 39.34 11.72 15.24
CA GLU A 177 39.82 10.65 16.14
C GLU A 177 38.71 9.95 16.91
N SER A 178 37.43 10.32 16.67
CA SER A 178 36.27 9.77 17.37
C SER A 178 35.47 8.81 16.49
N ASN A 179 35.02 7.70 17.09
CA ASN A 179 34.13 6.74 16.45
C ASN A 179 32.70 6.96 16.95
N PHE A 180 31.78 7.03 16.03
CA PHE A 180 30.35 7.08 16.27
C PHE A 180 29.69 5.86 15.65
N TYR A 181 28.59 5.40 16.24
CA TYR A 181 27.83 4.28 15.72
C TYR A 181 26.43 4.75 15.39
N ILE A 182 25.96 4.41 14.18
CA ILE A 182 24.56 4.60 13.78
C ILE A 182 23.85 3.27 13.95
N ASP A 183 22.79 3.26 14.74
CA ASP A 183 22.06 2.04 15.08
C ASP A 183 21.46 1.36 13.84
N LEU A 184 20.83 2.14 12.97
CA LEU A 184 20.28 1.68 11.68
C LEU A 184 20.67 2.68 10.57
N LEU A 185 21.29 2.18 9.50
CA LEU A 185 21.70 2.95 8.32
C LEU A 185 21.10 2.40 7.04
#